data_d69f8c0cb111e7c840d9321d09a1df67
#
_entry.id   d69f8c0cb111e7c840d9321d09a1df67
#
_cell.length_a   1.000
_cell.length_b   1.000
_cell.length_c   1.000
_cell.angle_alpha   90.00
_cell.angle_beta   90.00
_cell.angle_gamma   90.00
#
_symmetry.space_group_name_H-M   'P 1'
#
loop_
_entity.id
_entity.type
_entity.pdbx_description
1 polymer ?
#
loop_
_entity_poly.entity_id
_entity_poly.type
_entity_poly.pdbx_seq_one_letter_code
_entity_poly.pdbx_strand_id
1 'polypeptide(L)'
;MDTFMQAAIEEAKQGKREKGIPIGSVLVRDGKIIGRGHNKRVQDNDPIIHAEIDCLRNAGRIGNYRGTILYSTLMPCYLCAGAIVQFGIKKVFAGESATFPGARAFMESHGVEVVDLDLEECKQLMQIGRAHV
;
A
#
# COMPACT_ATOMS: atom_id res chain seq x y z
N MET A 1 5.30 -13.61 -10.42
CA MET A 1 4.85 -12.43 -9.67
C MET A 1 6.05 -11.72 -9.07
N ASP A 2 6.00 -10.41 -9.05
CA ASP A 2 7.04 -9.59 -8.43
C ASP A 2 7.20 -9.92 -6.94
N THR A 3 8.42 -10.18 -6.48
CA THR A 3 8.71 -10.52 -5.08
C THR A 3 8.29 -9.41 -4.11
N PHE A 4 8.34 -8.17 -4.53
CA PHE A 4 7.96 -7.03 -3.67
C PHE A 4 6.44 -6.96 -3.49
N MET A 5 5.68 -7.18 -4.56
CA MET A 5 4.22 -7.28 -4.42
C MET A 5 3.86 -8.50 -3.56
N GLN A 6 4.59 -9.62 -3.70
CA GLN A 6 4.39 -10.77 -2.84
C GLN A 6 4.60 -10.42 -1.37
N ALA A 7 5.62 -9.61 -1.05
CA ALA A 7 5.86 -9.16 0.32
C ALA A 7 4.70 -8.28 0.81
N ALA A 8 4.15 -7.42 -0.05
CA ALA A 8 2.97 -6.61 0.32
C ALA A 8 1.76 -7.49 0.59
N ILE A 9 1.57 -8.55 -0.20
CA ILE A 9 0.49 -9.52 0.01
C ILE A 9 0.69 -10.26 1.35
N GLU A 10 1.93 -10.61 1.71
CA GLU A 10 2.20 -11.22 3.00
C GLU A 10 1.85 -10.30 4.16
N GLU A 11 2.11 -9.00 4.02
CA GLU A 11 1.68 -8.01 5.02
C GLU A 11 0.15 -7.96 5.12
N ALA A 12 -0.55 -7.99 3.99
CA ALA A 12 -2.01 -8.04 3.99
C ALA A 12 -2.53 -9.27 4.73
N LYS A 13 -1.91 -10.42 4.50
CA LYS A 13 -2.28 -11.67 5.18
C LYS A 13 -2.02 -11.59 6.69
N GLN A 14 -0.96 -10.93 7.10
CA GLN A 14 -0.68 -10.70 8.51
C GLN A 14 -1.80 -9.86 9.14
N GLY A 15 -2.23 -8.80 8.47
CA GLY A 15 -3.36 -7.99 8.93
C GLY A 15 -4.64 -8.81 9.07
N LYS A 16 -4.88 -9.71 8.12
CA LYS A 16 -6.03 -10.62 8.18
C LYS A 16 -5.94 -11.55 9.40
N ARG A 17 -4.76 -12.10 9.67
CA ARG A 17 -4.55 -12.94 10.86
C ARG A 17 -4.82 -12.19 12.15
N GLU A 18 -4.57 -10.88 12.16
CA GLU A 18 -4.86 -10.00 13.29
C GLU A 18 -6.32 -9.54 13.34
N LYS A 19 -7.16 -10.04 12.42
CA LYS A 19 -8.58 -9.70 12.28
C LYS A 19 -8.78 -8.24 11.86
N GLY A 20 -7.79 -7.67 11.18
CA GLY A 20 -7.87 -6.35 10.59
C GLY A 20 -8.17 -6.39 9.10
N ILE A 21 -8.06 -5.24 8.47
CA ILE A 21 -8.31 -5.08 7.04
C ILE A 21 -7.10 -5.61 6.27
N PRO A 22 -7.28 -6.56 5.31
CA PRO A 22 -6.16 -7.22 4.66
C PRO A 22 -5.57 -6.38 3.52
N ILE A 23 -4.89 -5.31 3.87
CA ILE A 23 -4.15 -4.46 2.93
C ILE A 23 -2.71 -4.36 3.44
N GLY A 24 -1.75 -4.58 2.54
CA GLY A 24 -0.33 -4.53 2.85
C GLY A 24 0.44 -3.64 1.89
N SER A 25 1.58 -3.14 2.36
CA SER A 25 2.41 -2.24 1.57
C SER A 25 3.88 -2.43 1.90
N VAL A 26 4.75 -2.26 0.88
CA VAL A 26 6.19 -2.21 1.07
C VAL A 26 6.79 -1.05 0.28
N LEU A 27 7.84 -0.45 0.83
CA LEU A 27 8.60 0.62 0.18
C LEU A 27 9.96 0.04 -0.21
N VAL A 28 10.35 0.25 -1.46
CA VAL A 28 11.56 -0.35 -2.04
C VAL A 28 12.48 0.74 -2.56
N ARG A 29 13.78 0.59 -2.34
CA ARG A 29 14.82 1.41 -2.97
C ARG A 29 16.04 0.55 -3.24
N ASP A 30 16.59 0.68 -4.46
CA ASP A 30 17.77 -0.07 -4.89
C ASP A 30 17.61 -1.59 -4.71
N GLY A 31 16.43 -2.10 -5.03
CA GLY A 31 16.13 -3.53 -4.95
C GLY A 31 15.96 -4.07 -3.54
N LYS A 32 15.83 -3.21 -2.54
CA LYS A 32 15.69 -3.63 -1.14
C LYS A 32 14.44 -3.04 -0.52
N ILE A 33 13.76 -3.84 0.29
CA ILE A 33 12.63 -3.35 1.09
C ILE A 33 13.20 -2.51 2.24
N ILE A 34 12.82 -1.23 2.30
CA ILE A 34 13.26 -0.31 3.34
C ILE A 34 12.14 0.05 4.33
N GLY A 35 10.94 -0.40 4.05
CA GLY A 35 9.81 -0.27 4.97
C GLY A 35 8.71 -1.21 4.55
N ARG A 36 7.95 -1.71 5.52
CA ARG A 36 6.80 -2.56 5.25
C ARG A 36 5.76 -2.40 6.34
N GLY A 37 4.50 -2.60 5.98
CA GLY A 37 3.42 -2.44 6.93
C GLY A 37 2.10 -2.97 6.39
N HIS A 38 1.09 -2.95 7.24
CA HIS A 38 -0.25 -3.35 6.87
C HIS A 38 -1.27 -2.48 7.61
N ASN A 39 -2.49 -2.48 7.12
CA ASN A 39 -3.56 -1.67 7.68
C ASN A 39 -3.81 -2.09 9.13
N LYS A 40 -3.83 -1.12 10.04
CA LYS A 40 -4.03 -1.33 11.49
C LYS A 40 -5.18 -0.51 12.05
N ARG A 41 -6.07 -0.03 11.18
CA ARG A 41 -7.19 0.80 11.64
C ARG A 41 -8.08 0.08 12.65
N VAL A 42 -8.30 -1.22 12.44
CA VAL A 42 -9.11 -2.04 13.35
C VAL A 42 -8.31 -2.36 14.61
N GLN A 43 -7.08 -2.88 14.44
CA GLN A 43 -6.24 -3.32 15.56
C GLN A 43 -5.96 -2.18 16.55
N ASP A 44 -5.65 -0.98 16.02
CA ASP A 44 -5.23 0.15 16.85
C ASP A 44 -6.37 1.14 17.13
N ASN A 45 -7.59 0.85 16.62
CA ASN A 45 -8.71 1.77 16.71
C ASN A 45 -8.30 3.18 16.26
N ASP A 46 -7.65 3.26 15.09
CA ASP A 46 -7.07 4.48 14.55
C ASP A 46 -7.42 4.62 13.07
N PRO A 47 -8.15 5.67 12.67
CA PRO A 47 -8.59 5.79 11.27
C PRO A 47 -7.45 6.15 10.31
N ILE A 48 -6.26 6.49 10.82
CA ILE A 48 -5.15 7.00 10.00
C ILE A 48 -4.19 5.89 9.58
N ILE A 49 -4.10 4.79 10.32
CA ILE A 49 -3.06 3.78 10.10
C ILE A 49 -3.45 2.86 8.93
N HIS A 50 -3.46 3.40 7.73
CA HIS A 50 -3.55 2.65 6.48
C HIS A 50 -2.25 1.88 6.26
N ALA A 51 -2.27 0.88 5.38
CA ALA A 51 -1.09 0.06 5.11
C ALA A 51 0.10 0.90 4.64
N GLU A 52 -0.15 1.85 3.76
CA GLU A 52 0.90 2.71 3.22
C GLU A 52 1.48 3.62 4.30
N ILE A 53 0.63 4.14 5.19
CA ILE A 53 1.07 4.97 6.32
C ILE A 53 1.91 4.14 7.29
N ASP A 54 1.47 2.93 7.62
CA ASP A 54 2.23 2.02 8.48
C ASP A 54 3.60 1.70 7.85
N CYS A 55 3.61 1.44 6.54
CA CYS A 55 4.83 1.19 5.78
C CYS A 55 5.81 2.37 5.89
N LEU A 56 5.32 3.59 5.66
CA LEU A 56 6.16 4.78 5.70
C LEU A 56 6.67 5.06 7.11
N ARG A 57 5.85 4.84 8.14
CA ARG A 57 6.27 4.96 9.54
C ARG A 57 7.39 3.98 9.85
N ASN A 58 7.27 2.75 9.39
CA ASN A 58 8.28 1.73 9.65
C ASN A 58 9.58 1.97 8.89
N ALA A 59 9.50 2.60 7.71
CA ALA A 59 10.70 3.05 6.99
C ALA A 59 11.45 4.14 7.77
N GLY A 60 10.70 4.98 8.49
CA GLY A 60 11.26 6.06 9.28
C GLY A 60 11.65 7.28 8.44
N ARG A 61 12.45 8.16 9.00
CA ARG A 61 12.91 9.38 8.33
C ARG A 61 14.14 9.04 7.49
N ILE A 62 13.91 8.75 6.20
CA ILE A 62 14.99 8.29 5.30
C ILE A 62 15.67 9.43 4.55
N GLY A 63 15.37 10.68 4.88
CA GLY A 63 15.97 11.87 4.27
C GLY A 63 15.22 12.31 3.03
N ASN A 64 15.35 11.58 1.92
CA ASN A 64 14.60 11.82 0.70
C ASN A 64 14.05 10.50 0.15
N TYR A 65 13.11 10.60 -0.77
CA TYR A 65 12.41 9.42 -1.32
C TYR A 65 12.75 9.19 -2.79
N ARG A 66 13.87 9.76 -3.27
CA ARG A 66 14.30 9.55 -4.65
C ARG A 66 14.56 8.08 -4.94
N GLY A 67 14.08 7.63 -6.08
CA GLY A 67 14.26 6.25 -6.50
C GLY A 67 13.46 5.23 -5.71
N THR A 68 12.56 5.66 -4.81
CA THR A 68 11.70 4.73 -4.10
C THR A 68 10.52 4.30 -4.95
N ILE A 69 10.04 3.08 -4.71
CA ILE A 69 8.85 2.51 -5.33
C ILE A 69 7.96 2.00 -4.21
N LEU A 70 6.70 2.40 -4.23
CA LEU A 70 5.74 1.91 -3.24
C LEU A 70 4.86 0.83 -3.85
N TYR A 71 4.76 -0.29 -3.18
CA TYR A 71 3.84 -1.36 -3.52
C TYR A 71 2.71 -1.37 -2.51
N SER A 72 1.47 -1.47 -2.99
CA SER A 72 0.30 -1.62 -2.13
C SER A 72 -0.65 -2.62 -2.76
N THR A 73 -1.26 -3.48 -1.94
CA THR A 73 -2.18 -4.50 -2.45
C THR A 73 -3.50 -3.92 -2.96
N LEU A 74 -3.85 -2.71 -2.53
CA LEU A 74 -5.02 -1.97 -2.99
C LEU A 74 -4.59 -0.59 -3.48
N MET A 75 -5.26 -0.07 -4.50
CA MET A 75 -4.97 1.29 -5.01
C MET A 75 -5.03 2.28 -3.86
N PRO A 76 -3.98 3.12 -3.66
CA PRO A 76 -3.97 4.10 -2.57
C PRO A 76 -5.16 5.06 -2.63
N CYS A 77 -5.73 5.33 -1.46
CA CYS A 77 -6.78 6.34 -1.30
C CYS A 77 -6.18 7.74 -1.29
N TYR A 78 -7.03 8.79 -1.17
CA TYR A 78 -6.54 10.17 -1.18
C TYR A 78 -5.57 10.47 -0.03
N LEU A 79 -5.77 9.89 1.16
CA LEU A 79 -4.84 10.08 2.27
C LEU A 79 -3.45 9.57 1.91
N CYS A 80 -3.36 8.33 1.44
CA CYS A 80 -2.08 7.72 1.11
C CYS A 80 -1.48 8.33 -0.15
N ALA A 81 -2.31 8.66 -1.14
CA ALA A 81 -1.86 9.35 -2.35
C ALA A 81 -1.25 10.71 -2.00
N GLY A 82 -1.85 11.43 -1.04
CA GLY A 82 -1.30 12.68 -0.55
C GLY A 82 0.09 12.50 0.04
N ALA A 83 0.29 11.46 0.85
CA ALA A 83 1.61 11.16 1.41
C ALA A 83 2.61 10.81 0.31
N ILE A 84 2.21 10.00 -0.66
CA ILE A 84 3.06 9.61 -1.81
C ILE A 84 3.54 10.86 -2.55
N VAL A 85 2.61 11.76 -2.89
CA VAL A 85 2.95 13.00 -3.61
C VAL A 85 3.81 13.90 -2.74
N GLN A 86 3.46 14.08 -1.48
CA GLN A 86 4.14 14.98 -0.55
C GLN A 86 5.60 14.55 -0.35
N PHE A 87 5.85 13.25 -0.23
CA PHE A 87 7.22 12.76 0.02
C PHE A 87 8.03 12.58 -1.25
N GLY A 88 7.42 12.71 -2.41
CA GLY A 88 8.15 12.63 -3.69
C GLY A 88 8.38 11.21 -4.16
N ILE A 89 7.54 10.27 -3.76
CA ILE A 89 7.55 8.91 -4.33
C ILE A 89 6.98 8.99 -5.73
N LYS A 90 7.72 8.52 -6.74
CA LYS A 90 7.37 8.73 -8.15
C LYS A 90 6.81 7.50 -8.84
N LYS A 91 6.81 6.35 -8.18
CA LYS A 91 6.29 5.12 -8.79
C LYS A 91 5.54 4.29 -7.75
N VAL A 92 4.36 3.81 -8.16
CA VAL A 92 3.47 2.99 -7.32
C VAL A 92 3.00 1.79 -8.14
N PHE A 93 3.12 0.60 -7.54
CA PHE A 93 2.45 -0.59 -8.03
C PHE A 93 1.28 -0.89 -7.11
N ALA A 94 0.08 -0.93 -7.68
CA ALA A 94 -1.13 -1.28 -6.95
C ALA A 94 -1.55 -2.70 -7.32
N GLY A 95 -1.91 -3.51 -6.34
CA GLY A 95 -2.35 -4.86 -6.58
C GLY A 95 -3.67 -4.94 -7.33
N GLU A 96 -4.61 -4.04 -7.00
CA GLU A 96 -5.90 -3.98 -7.69
C GLU A 96 -6.60 -2.66 -7.41
N SER A 97 -7.59 -2.31 -8.22
CA SER A 97 -8.43 -1.14 -8.03
C SER A 97 -9.92 -1.45 -8.31
N ALA A 98 -10.24 -2.72 -8.57
CA ALA A 98 -11.63 -3.12 -8.83
C ALA A 98 -12.50 -2.97 -7.59
N THR A 99 -11.95 -3.31 -6.42
CA THR A 99 -12.64 -3.17 -5.13
C THR A 99 -12.82 -1.70 -4.76
N PHE A 100 -11.82 -0.88 -5.05
CA PHE A 100 -11.81 0.54 -4.70
C PHE A 100 -10.94 1.28 -5.72
N PRO A 101 -11.50 2.24 -6.48
CA PRO A 101 -10.74 2.91 -7.54
C PRO A 101 -9.60 3.79 -7.03
N GLY A 102 -9.68 4.27 -5.79
CA GLY A 102 -8.61 5.05 -5.19
C GLY A 102 -8.37 6.40 -5.84
N ALA A 103 -7.16 6.93 -5.66
CA ALA A 103 -6.77 8.26 -6.10
C ALA A 103 -5.74 8.24 -7.23
N ARG A 104 -5.87 7.28 -8.17
CA ARG A 104 -4.90 7.11 -9.27
C ARG A 104 -4.71 8.38 -10.09
N ALA A 105 -5.82 8.99 -10.53
CA ALA A 105 -5.75 10.19 -11.37
C ALA A 105 -5.05 11.34 -10.65
N PHE A 106 -5.30 11.49 -9.36
CA PHE A 106 -4.63 12.50 -8.55
C PHE A 106 -3.11 12.28 -8.51
N MET A 107 -2.67 11.04 -8.27
CA MET A 107 -1.25 10.71 -8.24
C MET A 107 -0.60 10.95 -9.61
N GLU A 108 -1.26 10.52 -10.68
CA GLU A 108 -0.74 10.69 -12.04
C GLU A 108 -0.64 12.17 -12.41
N SER A 109 -1.61 12.99 -11.98
CA SER A 109 -1.58 14.43 -12.25
C SER A 109 -0.42 15.13 -11.54
N HIS A 110 0.16 14.50 -10.53
CA HIS A 110 1.32 15.02 -9.79
C HIS A 110 2.62 14.29 -10.16
N GLY A 111 2.64 13.62 -11.30
CA GLY A 111 3.86 13.03 -11.84
C GLY A 111 4.22 11.66 -11.28
N VAL A 112 3.30 10.98 -10.62
CA VAL A 112 3.53 9.62 -10.13
C VAL A 112 3.14 8.63 -11.22
N GLU A 113 4.03 7.70 -11.54
CA GLU A 113 3.70 6.58 -12.43
C GLU A 113 2.96 5.53 -11.61
N VAL A 114 1.74 5.21 -12.00
CA VAL A 114 0.90 4.23 -11.29
C VAL A 114 0.64 3.04 -12.19
N VAL A 115 1.00 1.85 -11.71
CA VAL A 115 0.76 0.60 -12.44
C VAL A 115 -0.23 -0.23 -11.62
N ASP A 116 -1.40 -0.50 -12.20
CA ASP A 116 -2.39 -1.40 -11.61
C ASP A 116 -2.13 -2.81 -12.14
N LEU A 117 -1.73 -3.72 -11.28
CA LEU A 117 -1.40 -5.08 -11.66
C LEU A 117 -2.63 -5.96 -11.83
N ASP A 118 -3.79 -5.51 -11.33
CA ASP A 118 -5.08 -6.20 -11.47
C ASP A 118 -4.99 -7.67 -11.03
N LEU A 119 -4.43 -7.90 -9.85
CA LEU A 119 -4.18 -9.24 -9.33
C LEU A 119 -5.41 -9.82 -8.65
N GLU A 120 -5.80 -11.02 -9.08
CA GLU A 120 -6.94 -11.71 -8.52
C GLU A 120 -6.76 -12.00 -7.03
N GLU A 121 -5.55 -12.36 -6.61
CA GLU A 121 -5.25 -12.63 -5.20
C GLU A 121 -5.53 -11.41 -4.32
N CYS A 122 -5.20 -10.22 -4.80
CA CYS A 122 -5.47 -8.97 -4.07
C CYS A 122 -6.96 -8.68 -3.97
N LYS A 123 -7.71 -8.94 -5.06
CA LYS A 123 -9.17 -8.79 -5.05
C LYS A 123 -9.81 -9.73 -4.04
N GLN A 124 -9.35 -10.98 -4.01
CA GLN A 124 -9.86 -12.00 -3.09
C GLN A 124 -9.63 -11.63 -1.64
N LEU A 125 -8.46 -11.08 -1.33
CA LEU A 125 -8.16 -10.59 0.03
C LEU A 125 -9.20 -9.57 0.49
N MET A 126 -9.55 -8.62 -0.38
CA MET A 126 -10.53 -7.59 -0.04
C MET A 126 -11.94 -8.13 0.10
N GLN A 127 -12.32 -9.12 -0.71
CA GLN A 127 -13.64 -9.78 -0.60
C GLN A 127 -13.78 -10.48 0.75
N ILE A 128 -12.76 -11.22 1.17
CA ILE A 128 -12.74 -11.90 2.48
C ILE A 128 -12.74 -10.87 3.61
N GLY A 129 -11.94 -9.81 3.47
CA GLY A 129 -11.84 -8.75 4.48
C GLY A 129 -13.16 -8.08 4.76
N ARG A 130 -14.00 -7.86 3.74
CA ARG A 130 -15.33 -7.23 3.91
C ARG A 130 -16.25 -8.04 4.80
N ALA A 131 -16.11 -9.35 4.82
CA ALA A 131 -16.94 -10.22 5.67
C ALA A 131 -16.58 -10.08 7.15
N HIS A 132 -15.42 -9.51 7.47
CA HIS A 132 -14.91 -9.41 8.84
C HIS A 132 -14.83 -7.97 9.36
N VAL A 133 -15.11 -7.01 8.50
CA VAL A 133 -15.10 -5.58 8.81
C VAL A 133 -16.49 -4.99 8.61
#